data_1e3c9e7976af5abbc0bb8c6770c3c60e
#
_entry.id   1e3c9e7976af5abbc0bb8c6770c3c60e
#
_cell.length_a   1.000
_cell.length_b   1.000
_cell.length_c   1.000
_cell.angle_alpha   90.00
_cell.angle_beta   90.00
_cell.angle_gamma   90.00
#
_symmetry.space_group_name_H-M   'P 1'
#
loop_
_entity.id
_entity.type
_entity.pdbx_description
1 polymer ?
#
loop_
_entity_poly.entity_id
_entity_poly.type
_entity_poly.pdbx_seq_one_letter_code
_entity_poly.pdbx_strand_id
1 'polypeptide(L)'
;MAIDNQTRRRMSKTGLTALDRTLACPGYTLYSPMNGPGDVYLLNLDGEEVHHWKMPDPPGLYGYLLPNGNLFYGGKVRDDMWDRFQSWKRFKGGVMMEVDWDGNVVWEHRDKDHHHDARRTASGGAIYLTVELVPPDLAAKVKGGNPDTGENGMWADVIVEVDASGKRVWEWHAMEHLDLDRDIITFNDSRDEWSHGNTVSEVSGNRVMFSFRNISTVGMIDKASGEIVWRLGGEALAQQHDPSQLPGGNVLVYDNGSHSAHHALPFSRVIEVDPETNQIVWEYFDTPAYNFFSPYISGARRLPNGNTLITEGMFGRMFQVSPNGDVVWEYINPHFYEDAENAVVNRVFRATHYLPEEISRL
;
A
#
# COMPACT_ATOMS: atom_id res chain seq x y z
N MET A 1 30.88 -0.29 12.20
CA MET A 1 30.81 -1.42 11.24
C MET A 1 29.40 -1.64 10.66
N ALA A 2 28.32 -1.47 11.42
CA ALA A 2 26.95 -1.64 10.93
C ALA A 2 26.57 -0.61 9.85
N ILE A 3 26.96 0.65 10.00
CA ILE A 3 26.62 1.74 9.06
C ILE A 3 27.26 1.51 7.69
N ASP A 4 28.52 1.13 7.62
CA ASP A 4 29.22 0.83 6.36
C ASP A 4 28.56 -0.34 5.61
N ASN A 5 28.10 -1.36 6.33
CA ASN A 5 27.42 -2.49 5.73
C ASN A 5 26.05 -2.12 5.14
N GLN A 6 25.28 -1.27 5.82
CA GLN A 6 23.98 -0.80 5.33
C GLN A 6 24.14 0.05 4.07
N THR A 7 25.08 0.98 4.04
CA THR A 7 25.34 1.81 2.86
C THR A 7 25.80 0.97 1.66
N ARG A 8 26.63 -0.04 1.86
CA ARG A 8 27.08 -0.95 0.80
C ARG A 8 25.96 -1.83 0.27
N ARG A 9 25.03 -2.29 1.11
CA ARG A 9 23.88 -3.12 0.70
C ARG A 9 23.01 -2.39 -0.31
N ARG A 10 22.66 -1.15 -0.06
CA ARG A 10 21.83 -0.34 -0.96
C ARG A 10 22.47 -0.06 -2.31
N MET A 11 23.80 -0.06 -2.38
CA MET A 11 24.54 0.38 -3.56
C MET A 11 25.04 -0.75 -4.46
N SER A 12 25.06 -2.02 -4.01
CA SER A 12 25.86 -3.03 -4.71
C SER A 12 25.27 -4.43 -4.79
N LYS A 13 24.16 -4.74 -4.12
CA LYS A 13 23.61 -6.10 -4.11
C LYS A 13 22.09 -6.11 -4.18
N THR A 14 21.58 -7.06 -4.98
CA THR A 14 20.18 -7.47 -5.01
C THR A 14 20.05 -8.91 -4.54
N GLY A 15 18.82 -9.41 -4.37
CA GLY A 15 18.55 -10.71 -3.79
C GLY A 15 18.69 -10.69 -2.27
N LEU A 16 18.96 -11.83 -1.66
CA LEU A 16 19.14 -11.96 -0.21
C LEU A 16 20.44 -11.27 0.22
N THR A 17 20.31 -10.30 1.11
CA THR A 17 21.43 -9.47 1.60
C THR A 17 21.69 -9.64 3.10
N ALA A 18 20.69 -10.11 3.88
CA ALA A 18 20.85 -10.46 5.28
C ALA A 18 19.88 -11.59 5.68
N LEU A 19 20.34 -12.48 6.55
CA LEU A 19 19.52 -13.54 7.14
C LEU A 19 20.12 -13.97 8.48
N ASP A 20 19.34 -13.82 9.54
CA ASP A 20 19.51 -14.52 10.81
C ASP A 20 18.36 -15.52 10.94
N ARG A 21 18.65 -16.80 10.73
CA ARG A 21 17.64 -17.87 10.74
C ARG A 21 17.01 -18.11 12.11
N THR A 22 17.66 -17.67 13.18
CA THR A 22 17.17 -17.88 14.55
C THR A 22 16.13 -16.83 14.94
N LEU A 23 16.17 -15.67 14.30
CA LEU A 23 15.32 -14.52 14.61
C LEU A 23 14.31 -14.21 13.50
N ALA A 24 14.60 -14.54 12.25
CA ALA A 24 13.69 -14.32 11.13
C ALA A 24 12.42 -15.16 11.27
N CYS A 25 11.28 -14.62 10.91
CA CYS A 25 10.02 -15.36 10.82
C CYS A 25 10.11 -16.37 9.69
N PRO A 26 9.92 -17.67 9.94
CA PRO A 26 9.95 -18.67 8.88
C PRO A 26 8.76 -18.48 7.93
N GLY A 27 8.92 -18.87 6.67
CA GLY A 27 7.85 -18.82 5.69
C GLY A 27 8.27 -18.20 4.36
N TYR A 28 7.31 -17.59 3.70
CA TYR A 28 7.45 -17.15 2.32
C TYR A 28 7.08 -15.68 2.19
N THR A 29 7.80 -14.96 1.33
CA THR A 29 7.51 -13.56 1.02
C THR A 29 7.03 -13.43 -0.43
N LEU A 30 5.84 -12.88 -0.62
CA LEU A 30 5.24 -12.60 -1.93
C LEU A 30 5.39 -11.13 -2.27
N TYR A 31 5.82 -10.85 -3.52
CA TYR A 31 5.86 -9.50 -4.05
C TYR A 31 5.67 -9.48 -5.57
N SER A 32 5.32 -8.32 -6.10
CA SER A 32 5.28 -8.04 -7.54
C SER A 32 6.13 -6.80 -7.83
N PRO A 33 7.08 -6.85 -8.80
CA PRO A 33 7.79 -5.66 -9.25
C PRO A 33 6.80 -4.67 -9.88
N MET A 34 6.65 -3.48 -9.28
CA MET A 34 5.61 -2.51 -9.61
C MET A 34 5.60 -2.06 -11.08
N ASN A 35 6.76 -2.02 -11.72
CA ASN A 35 6.92 -1.63 -13.13
C ASN A 35 7.08 -2.84 -14.07
N GLY A 36 6.93 -4.05 -13.54
CA GLY A 36 7.09 -5.30 -14.28
C GLY A 36 5.91 -5.59 -15.22
N PRO A 37 6.05 -6.60 -16.08
CA PRO A 37 5.02 -6.95 -17.07
C PRO A 37 3.87 -7.81 -16.51
N GLY A 38 3.84 -8.11 -15.20
CA GLY A 38 2.82 -8.94 -14.55
C GLY A 38 3.41 -10.14 -13.79
N ASP A 39 4.69 -10.10 -13.44
CA ASP A 39 5.32 -11.13 -12.63
C ASP A 39 4.96 -10.98 -11.15
N VAL A 40 4.62 -12.08 -10.49
CA VAL A 40 4.42 -12.17 -9.04
C VAL A 40 5.27 -13.31 -8.52
N TYR A 41 6.17 -13.02 -7.59
CA TYR A 41 7.15 -13.96 -7.06
C TYR A 41 6.83 -14.35 -5.63
N LEU A 42 6.98 -15.62 -5.31
CA LEU A 42 6.94 -16.17 -3.96
C LEU A 42 8.33 -16.68 -3.61
N LEU A 43 8.94 -16.11 -2.60
CA LEU A 43 10.30 -16.44 -2.15
C LEU A 43 10.26 -17.21 -0.84
N ASN A 44 11.18 -18.17 -0.68
CA ASN A 44 11.49 -18.74 0.63
C ASN A 44 12.41 -17.80 1.44
N LEU A 45 12.75 -18.22 2.65
CA LEU A 45 13.61 -17.44 3.54
C LEU A 45 15.05 -17.26 3.01
N ASP A 46 15.52 -18.17 2.13
CA ASP A 46 16.80 -18.07 1.45
C ASP A 46 16.80 -17.10 0.26
N GLY A 47 15.64 -16.49 -0.02
CA GLY A 47 15.47 -15.62 -1.17
C GLY A 47 15.38 -16.36 -2.50
N GLU A 48 15.15 -17.67 -2.46
CA GLU A 48 14.95 -18.49 -3.64
C GLU A 48 13.47 -18.44 -4.07
N GLU A 49 13.23 -18.32 -5.36
CA GLU A 49 11.90 -18.38 -5.94
C GLU A 49 11.35 -19.81 -5.82
N VAL A 50 10.25 -19.95 -5.08
CA VAL A 50 9.56 -21.24 -4.89
C VAL A 50 8.29 -21.34 -5.73
N HIS A 51 7.74 -20.21 -6.14
CA HIS A 51 6.63 -20.14 -7.09
C HIS A 51 6.57 -18.79 -7.80
N HIS A 52 5.98 -18.80 -9.01
CA HIS A 52 5.90 -17.63 -9.88
C HIS A 52 4.58 -17.64 -10.67
N TRP A 53 3.83 -16.55 -10.59
CA TRP A 53 2.69 -16.30 -11.47
C TRP A 53 3.08 -15.31 -12.55
N LYS A 54 2.60 -15.57 -13.78
CA LYS A 54 2.69 -14.66 -14.90
C LYS A 54 1.32 -14.12 -15.23
N MET A 55 1.02 -12.92 -14.79
CA MET A 55 -0.27 -12.30 -14.97
C MET A 55 -0.42 -11.69 -16.38
N PRO A 56 -1.64 -11.65 -16.95
CA PRO A 56 -1.89 -11.12 -18.29
C PRO A 56 -1.66 -9.61 -18.40
N ASP A 57 -1.87 -8.89 -17.31
CA ASP A 57 -1.74 -7.44 -17.23
C ASP A 57 -0.60 -7.05 -16.28
N PRO A 58 0.10 -5.91 -16.52
CA PRO A 58 1.05 -5.37 -15.55
C PRO A 58 0.39 -5.12 -14.21
N PRO A 59 1.14 -5.10 -13.09
CA PRO A 59 0.55 -4.85 -11.79
C PRO A 59 -0.09 -3.46 -11.73
N GLY A 60 -1.33 -3.42 -11.31
CA GLY A 60 -2.02 -2.22 -10.84
C GLY A 60 -1.68 -1.95 -9.38
N LEU A 61 -0.53 -2.35 -8.98
CA LEU A 61 0.44 -2.15 -7.93
C LEU A 61 0.90 -3.44 -7.25
N TYR A 62 0.01 -4.39 -6.86
CA TYR A 62 0.44 -5.62 -6.16
C TYR A 62 -0.59 -6.76 -6.22
N GLY A 63 -0.21 -7.90 -5.65
CA GLY A 63 -1.08 -9.05 -5.37
C GLY A 63 -0.81 -9.64 -3.99
N TYR A 64 -1.72 -10.48 -3.48
CA TYR A 64 -1.57 -11.21 -2.23
C TYR A 64 -2.32 -12.54 -2.26
N LEU A 65 -1.90 -13.53 -1.43
CA LEU A 65 -2.59 -14.82 -1.37
C LEU A 65 -3.81 -14.74 -0.46
N LEU A 66 -4.85 -15.42 -0.90
CA LEU A 66 -6.07 -15.66 -0.16
C LEU A 66 -5.92 -16.91 0.74
N PRO A 67 -6.76 -17.09 1.77
CA PRO A 67 -6.73 -18.27 2.63
C PRO A 67 -6.90 -19.62 1.90
N ASN A 68 -7.51 -19.61 0.70
CA ASN A 68 -7.65 -20.80 -0.15
C ASN A 68 -6.40 -21.09 -1.00
N GLY A 69 -5.33 -20.30 -0.86
CA GLY A 69 -4.08 -20.41 -1.61
C GLY A 69 -4.10 -19.77 -3.01
N ASN A 70 -5.20 -19.19 -3.42
CA ASN A 70 -5.28 -18.44 -4.68
C ASN A 70 -4.62 -17.06 -4.54
N LEU A 71 -4.07 -16.55 -5.64
CA LEU A 71 -3.55 -15.19 -5.74
C LEU A 71 -4.70 -14.22 -6.06
N PHE A 72 -4.90 -13.18 -5.26
CA PHE A 72 -5.68 -12.02 -5.65
C PHE A 72 -4.73 -10.94 -6.18
N TYR A 73 -5.03 -10.44 -7.37
CA TYR A 73 -4.14 -9.56 -8.11
C TYR A 73 -4.89 -8.38 -8.71
N GLY A 74 -4.39 -7.17 -8.47
CA GLY A 74 -4.82 -5.97 -9.18
C GLY A 74 -3.98 -5.78 -10.45
N GLY A 75 -4.61 -5.80 -11.61
CA GLY A 75 -3.95 -5.58 -12.91
C GLY A 75 -4.21 -4.18 -13.46
N LYS A 76 -3.23 -3.66 -14.20
CA LYS A 76 -3.31 -2.36 -14.87
C LYS A 76 -3.85 -2.50 -16.29
N VAL A 77 -5.05 -2.01 -16.54
CA VAL A 77 -5.60 -1.92 -17.89
C VAL A 77 -4.85 -0.85 -18.68
N ARG A 78 -4.35 -1.23 -19.87
CA ARG A 78 -3.50 -0.40 -20.74
C ARG A 78 -4.27 0.51 -21.70
N ASP A 79 -5.54 0.77 -21.45
CA ASP A 79 -6.33 1.65 -22.31
C ASP A 79 -6.07 3.11 -21.94
N ASP A 80 -5.39 3.84 -22.84
CA ASP A 80 -5.03 5.25 -22.66
C ASP A 80 -6.24 6.19 -22.66
N MET A 81 -7.39 5.75 -23.15
CA MET A 81 -8.63 6.53 -23.15
C MET A 81 -9.17 6.83 -21.73
N TRP A 82 -8.59 6.21 -20.70
CA TRP A 82 -9.07 6.33 -19.31
C TRP A 82 -8.12 7.10 -18.39
N ASP A 83 -7.23 7.88 -18.92
CA ASP A 83 -6.44 8.78 -18.09
C ASP A 83 -7.34 9.91 -17.56
N ARG A 84 -7.38 10.02 -16.22
CA ARG A 84 -8.20 11.01 -15.51
C ARG A 84 -7.46 12.34 -15.33
N PHE A 85 -6.17 12.23 -14.97
CA PHE A 85 -5.25 13.33 -14.74
C PHE A 85 -3.81 12.86 -14.96
N GLN A 86 -2.85 13.76 -14.92
CA GLN A 86 -1.47 13.51 -15.34
C GLN A 86 -0.80 12.33 -14.62
N SER A 87 -1.01 12.18 -13.30
CA SER A 87 -0.40 11.09 -12.50
C SER A 87 -1.16 9.77 -12.56
N TRP A 88 -2.39 9.74 -13.08
CA TRP A 88 -3.28 8.57 -13.08
C TRP A 88 -2.63 7.29 -13.60
N LYS A 89 -1.88 7.36 -14.70
CA LYS A 89 -1.20 6.22 -15.31
C LYS A 89 -0.18 5.53 -14.40
N ARG A 90 0.27 6.18 -13.33
CA ARG A 90 1.26 5.61 -12.40
C ARG A 90 0.62 4.56 -11.49
N PHE A 91 -0.64 4.75 -11.09
CA PHE A 91 -1.32 3.94 -10.08
C PHE A 91 -2.72 3.44 -10.47
N LYS A 92 -3.18 3.72 -11.69
CA LYS A 92 -4.43 3.11 -12.19
C LYS A 92 -4.33 1.60 -12.17
N GLY A 93 -5.44 0.94 -11.85
CA GLY A 93 -5.64 -0.49 -11.95
C GLY A 93 -6.54 -0.84 -13.13
N GLY A 94 -7.76 -1.21 -12.87
CA GLY A 94 -8.83 -1.44 -13.84
C GLY A 94 -9.33 -2.86 -13.91
N VAL A 95 -8.54 -3.84 -13.46
CA VAL A 95 -8.97 -5.24 -13.35
C VAL A 95 -8.51 -5.83 -12.01
N MET A 96 -9.38 -6.56 -11.37
CA MET A 96 -9.13 -7.34 -10.16
C MET A 96 -9.37 -8.80 -10.48
N MET A 97 -8.40 -9.66 -10.21
CA MET A 97 -8.47 -11.08 -10.54
C MET A 97 -8.15 -11.94 -9.32
N GLU A 98 -8.89 -13.04 -9.17
CA GLU A 98 -8.45 -14.17 -8.36
C GLU A 98 -7.99 -15.26 -9.32
N VAL A 99 -6.76 -15.75 -9.13
CA VAL A 99 -6.20 -16.83 -9.93
C VAL A 99 -5.76 -17.98 -9.04
N ASP A 100 -5.90 -19.20 -9.53
CA ASP A 100 -5.43 -20.37 -8.82
C ASP A 100 -3.89 -20.49 -8.84
N TRP A 101 -3.38 -21.55 -8.21
CA TRP A 101 -1.93 -21.78 -8.16
C TRP A 101 -1.30 -21.94 -9.54
N ASP A 102 -2.03 -22.48 -10.49
CA ASP A 102 -1.55 -22.73 -11.86
C ASP A 102 -1.73 -21.52 -12.79
N GLY A 103 -2.28 -20.40 -12.27
CA GLY A 103 -2.47 -19.15 -13.00
C GLY A 103 -3.79 -19.05 -13.77
N ASN A 104 -4.76 -19.98 -13.53
CA ASN A 104 -6.07 -19.89 -14.16
C ASN A 104 -6.94 -18.87 -13.41
N VAL A 105 -7.58 -17.96 -14.17
CA VAL A 105 -8.52 -16.97 -13.60
C VAL A 105 -9.79 -17.67 -13.14
N VAL A 106 -10.10 -17.57 -11.85
CA VAL A 106 -11.30 -18.15 -11.23
C VAL A 106 -12.35 -17.10 -10.90
N TRP A 107 -11.96 -15.84 -10.79
CA TRP A 107 -12.86 -14.70 -10.64
C TRP A 107 -12.21 -13.43 -11.22
N GLU A 108 -13.03 -12.57 -11.82
CA GLU A 108 -12.57 -11.29 -12.38
C GLU A 108 -13.64 -10.22 -12.19
N HIS A 109 -13.22 -9.00 -11.86
CA HIS A 109 -14.04 -7.81 -11.90
C HIS A 109 -13.27 -6.66 -12.56
N ARG A 110 -13.96 -5.85 -13.36
CA ARG A 110 -13.37 -4.70 -14.05
C ARG A 110 -14.10 -3.42 -13.67
N ASP A 111 -13.33 -2.44 -13.22
CA ASP A 111 -13.78 -1.06 -13.06
C ASP A 111 -12.66 -0.13 -13.54
N LYS A 112 -12.96 0.63 -14.60
CA LYS A 112 -11.99 1.54 -15.25
C LYS A 112 -11.48 2.66 -14.32
N ASP A 113 -12.22 2.96 -13.26
CA ASP A 113 -11.87 3.99 -12.27
C ASP A 113 -11.16 3.41 -11.03
N HIS A 114 -10.93 2.07 -10.99
CA HIS A 114 -10.15 1.41 -9.95
C HIS A 114 -8.69 1.86 -9.95
N HIS A 115 -8.16 2.08 -8.75
CA HIS A 115 -6.76 2.39 -8.53
C HIS A 115 -6.24 1.83 -7.19
N HIS A 116 -4.93 1.80 -7.03
CA HIS A 116 -4.16 1.46 -5.83
C HIS A 116 -4.53 0.14 -5.16
N ASP A 117 -5.70 0.01 -4.54
CA ASP A 117 -5.97 -1.10 -3.61
C ASP A 117 -7.34 -1.74 -3.83
N ALA A 118 -7.36 -3.06 -3.71
CA ALA A 118 -8.55 -3.88 -3.69
C ALA A 118 -8.35 -5.09 -2.78
N ARG A 119 -9.42 -5.52 -2.11
CA ARG A 119 -9.43 -6.69 -1.24
C ARG A 119 -10.62 -7.59 -1.56
N ARG A 120 -10.37 -8.92 -1.58
CA ARG A 120 -11.45 -9.90 -1.60
C ARG A 120 -12.22 -9.83 -0.29
N THR A 121 -13.55 -9.81 -0.38
CA THR A 121 -14.42 -9.86 0.79
C THR A 121 -14.83 -11.30 1.12
N ALA A 122 -15.20 -11.54 2.37
CA ALA A 122 -15.70 -12.86 2.80
C ALA A 122 -16.96 -13.29 2.05
N SER A 123 -17.72 -12.35 1.49
CA SER A 123 -18.90 -12.61 0.64
C SER A 123 -18.56 -13.11 -0.77
N GLY A 124 -17.27 -13.20 -1.11
CA GLY A 124 -16.79 -13.60 -2.43
C GLY A 124 -16.80 -12.48 -3.48
N GLY A 125 -17.03 -11.24 -3.05
CA GLY A 125 -16.89 -10.04 -3.86
C GLY A 125 -15.54 -9.36 -3.65
N ALA A 126 -15.49 -8.03 -3.80
CA ALA A 126 -14.31 -7.22 -3.53
C ALA A 126 -14.70 -5.85 -2.99
N ILE A 127 -13.84 -5.28 -2.15
CA ILE A 127 -13.86 -3.87 -1.78
C ILE A 127 -12.63 -3.20 -2.37
N TYR A 128 -12.78 -2.02 -2.98
CA TYR A 128 -11.70 -1.36 -3.70
C TYR A 128 -11.86 0.15 -3.77
N LEU A 129 -10.77 0.84 -4.15
CA LEU A 129 -10.74 2.28 -4.37
C LEU A 129 -11.05 2.61 -5.82
N THR A 130 -11.88 3.63 -6.04
CA THR A 130 -12.17 4.25 -7.33
C THR A 130 -12.26 5.76 -7.15
N VAL A 131 -12.43 6.52 -8.23
CA VAL A 131 -12.45 7.98 -8.19
C VAL A 131 -13.69 8.55 -8.85
N GLU A 132 -14.09 9.74 -8.38
CA GLU A 132 -15.14 10.55 -8.98
C GLU A 132 -14.69 12.01 -9.09
N LEU A 133 -15.27 12.73 -10.07
CA LEU A 133 -14.97 14.14 -10.28
C LEU A 133 -15.68 14.99 -9.22
N VAL A 134 -14.92 15.82 -8.50
CA VAL A 134 -15.47 16.76 -7.52
C VAL A 134 -16.15 17.92 -8.25
N PRO A 135 -17.37 18.31 -7.87
CA PRO A 135 -18.04 19.46 -8.46
C PRO A 135 -17.17 20.73 -8.37
N PRO A 136 -17.09 21.57 -9.42
CA PRO A 136 -16.18 22.71 -9.47
C PRO A 136 -16.36 23.72 -8.33
N ASP A 137 -17.57 23.94 -7.87
CA ASP A 137 -17.89 24.83 -6.75
C ASP A 137 -17.43 24.27 -5.39
N LEU A 138 -17.35 22.95 -5.23
CA LEU A 138 -16.74 22.28 -4.07
C LEU A 138 -15.21 22.27 -4.18
N ALA A 139 -14.67 21.90 -5.35
CA ALA A 139 -13.23 21.88 -5.62
C ALA A 139 -12.56 23.24 -5.35
N ALA A 140 -13.25 24.34 -5.68
CA ALA A 140 -12.78 25.70 -5.41
C ALA A 140 -12.65 26.03 -3.90
N LYS A 141 -13.35 25.29 -3.02
CA LYS A 141 -13.30 25.48 -1.57
C LYS A 141 -12.27 24.61 -0.89
N VAL A 142 -11.81 23.53 -1.55
CA VAL A 142 -10.77 22.65 -1.02
C VAL A 142 -9.46 23.42 -0.88
N LYS A 143 -8.85 23.32 0.30
CA LYS A 143 -7.63 24.06 0.66
C LYS A 143 -6.38 23.26 0.36
N GLY A 144 -5.25 23.96 0.24
CA GLY A 144 -3.92 23.36 0.06
C GLY A 144 -3.65 22.88 -1.37
N GLY A 145 -2.61 22.08 -1.51
CA GLY A 145 -2.10 21.61 -2.79
C GLY A 145 -1.35 22.68 -3.59
N ASN A 146 -0.66 22.25 -4.64
CA ASN A 146 0.03 23.15 -5.57
C ASN A 146 -1.00 23.89 -6.43
N PRO A 147 -1.11 25.23 -6.35
CA PRO A 147 -2.10 26.01 -7.09
C PRO A 147 -1.92 25.96 -8.62
N ASP A 148 -0.75 25.58 -9.10
CA ASP A 148 -0.43 25.48 -10.53
C ASP A 148 -0.85 24.12 -11.14
N THR A 149 -1.67 23.36 -10.43
CA THR A 149 -2.17 22.03 -10.84
C THR A 149 -3.70 21.95 -10.74
N GLY A 150 -4.30 20.87 -11.23
CA GLY A 150 -5.75 20.68 -11.17
C GLY A 150 -6.52 21.37 -12.30
N GLU A 151 -5.87 21.75 -13.41
CA GLU A 151 -6.52 22.42 -14.55
C GLU A 151 -7.66 21.59 -15.16
N ASN A 152 -7.59 20.26 -15.08
CA ASN A 152 -8.58 19.32 -15.62
C ASN A 152 -9.65 18.91 -14.58
N GLY A 153 -9.74 19.62 -13.48
CA GLY A 153 -10.64 19.32 -12.36
C GLY A 153 -9.95 18.56 -11.24
N MET A 154 -10.69 18.41 -10.14
CA MET A 154 -10.24 17.69 -8.95
C MET A 154 -11.03 16.38 -8.82
N TRP A 155 -10.35 15.32 -8.42
CA TRP A 155 -10.95 14.01 -8.18
C TRP A 155 -10.90 13.67 -6.69
N ALA A 156 -11.86 12.90 -6.21
CA ALA A 156 -11.90 12.37 -4.86
C ALA A 156 -12.12 10.86 -4.88
N ASP A 157 -11.67 10.17 -3.84
CA ASP A 157 -11.84 8.72 -3.73
C ASP A 157 -13.30 8.34 -3.46
N VAL A 158 -13.69 7.21 -4.03
CA VAL A 158 -14.88 6.46 -3.68
C VAL A 158 -14.45 5.06 -3.27
N ILE A 159 -14.92 4.58 -2.13
CA ILE A 159 -14.74 3.18 -1.73
C ILE A 159 -15.97 2.41 -2.20
N VAL A 160 -15.75 1.37 -2.99
CA VAL A 160 -16.81 0.55 -3.57
C VAL A 160 -16.69 -0.88 -3.09
N GLU A 161 -17.82 -1.50 -2.72
CA GLU A 161 -17.91 -2.94 -2.52
C GLU A 161 -18.84 -3.56 -3.56
N VAL A 162 -18.37 -4.65 -4.16
CA VAL A 162 -19.16 -5.48 -5.06
C VAL A 162 -19.36 -6.87 -4.47
N ASP A 163 -20.48 -7.52 -4.81
CA ASP A 163 -20.72 -8.92 -4.50
C ASP A 163 -19.96 -9.87 -5.46
N ALA A 164 -20.11 -11.17 -5.26
CA ALA A 164 -19.45 -12.19 -6.09
C ALA A 164 -19.80 -12.10 -7.59
N SER A 165 -20.96 -11.50 -7.93
CA SER A 165 -21.39 -11.27 -9.31
C SER A 165 -20.83 -9.99 -9.92
N GLY A 166 -20.12 -9.16 -9.14
CA GLY A 166 -19.62 -7.85 -9.54
C GLY A 166 -20.64 -6.71 -9.41
N LYS A 167 -21.79 -6.94 -8.80
CA LYS A 167 -22.79 -5.91 -8.55
C LYS A 167 -22.37 -5.08 -7.34
N ARG A 168 -22.40 -3.74 -7.47
CA ARG A 168 -22.17 -2.81 -6.35
C ARG A 168 -23.23 -2.99 -5.28
N VAL A 169 -22.79 -3.20 -4.02
CA VAL A 169 -23.63 -3.42 -2.85
C VAL A 169 -23.43 -2.37 -1.76
N TRP A 170 -22.31 -1.65 -1.79
CA TRP A 170 -22.02 -0.55 -0.89
C TRP A 170 -21.05 0.45 -1.56
N GLU A 171 -21.26 1.74 -1.29
CA GLU A 171 -20.40 2.82 -1.76
C GLU A 171 -20.23 3.86 -0.65
N TRP A 172 -19.05 4.49 -0.62
CA TRP A 172 -18.74 5.59 0.28
C TRP A 172 -17.92 6.66 -0.45
N HIS A 173 -18.45 7.88 -0.50
CA HIS A 173 -17.91 8.98 -1.27
C HIS A 173 -17.09 9.92 -0.39
N ALA A 174 -15.78 9.98 -0.55
CA ALA A 174 -14.90 10.79 0.30
C ALA A 174 -15.31 12.26 0.34
N MET A 175 -15.71 12.84 -0.80
CA MET A 175 -16.10 14.27 -0.86
C MET A 175 -17.32 14.64 -0.01
N GLU A 176 -18.15 13.67 0.39
CA GLU A 176 -19.32 13.88 1.26
C GLU A 176 -18.97 13.87 2.75
N HIS A 177 -17.77 13.37 3.11
CA HIS A 177 -17.35 13.14 4.49
C HIS A 177 -16.07 13.90 4.88
N LEU A 178 -15.31 14.40 3.91
CA LEU A 178 -14.11 15.19 4.16
C LEU A 178 -14.48 16.62 4.56
N ASP A 179 -13.69 17.18 5.49
CA ASP A 179 -13.87 18.51 6.05
C ASP A 179 -12.93 19.51 5.38
N LEU A 180 -13.49 20.62 4.83
CA LEU A 180 -12.76 21.64 4.08
C LEU A 180 -11.70 22.40 4.92
N ASP A 181 -11.85 22.42 6.25
CA ASP A 181 -10.93 23.13 7.14
C ASP A 181 -9.86 22.21 7.74
N ARG A 182 -10.11 20.90 7.77
CA ARG A 182 -9.22 19.90 8.32
C ARG A 182 -8.49 19.09 7.26
N ASP A 183 -9.21 18.65 6.21
CA ASP A 183 -8.69 17.73 5.19
C ASP A 183 -8.02 18.49 4.05
N ILE A 184 -6.96 19.21 4.41
CA ILE A 184 -6.21 20.12 3.55
C ILE A 184 -5.17 19.33 2.76
N ILE A 185 -5.14 19.50 1.44
CA ILE A 185 -4.13 18.86 0.58
C ILE A 185 -2.73 19.36 0.99
N THR A 186 -1.80 18.45 1.16
CA THR A 186 -0.39 18.79 1.44
C THR A 186 0.16 19.71 0.35
N PHE A 187 0.88 20.77 0.73
CA PHE A 187 1.22 21.91 -0.11
C PHE A 187 1.93 21.59 -1.45
N ASN A 188 2.68 20.48 -1.51
CA ASN A 188 3.39 20.04 -2.72
C ASN A 188 2.61 19.06 -3.59
N ASP A 189 1.48 18.53 -3.11
CA ASP A 189 0.69 17.58 -3.86
C ASP A 189 -0.15 18.30 -4.93
N SER A 190 -0.45 17.57 -6.01
CA SER A 190 -1.31 18.08 -7.07
C SER A 190 -2.75 18.28 -6.57
N ARG A 191 -3.39 19.33 -7.03
CA ARG A 191 -4.84 19.55 -6.86
C ARG A 191 -5.69 18.71 -7.82
N ASP A 192 -5.09 17.82 -8.59
CA ASP A 192 -5.82 16.84 -9.38
C ASP A 192 -6.61 15.87 -8.49
N GLU A 193 -6.13 15.65 -7.25
CA GLU A 193 -6.76 14.73 -6.29
C GLU A 193 -6.88 15.38 -4.91
N TRP A 194 -8.07 15.28 -4.28
CA TRP A 194 -8.25 15.74 -2.91
C TRP A 194 -7.64 14.74 -1.91
N SER A 195 -8.01 13.47 -2.01
CA SER A 195 -7.70 12.43 -1.00
C SER A 195 -6.49 11.57 -1.37
N HIS A 196 -6.40 11.08 -2.61
CA HIS A 196 -5.39 10.14 -3.08
C HIS A 196 -5.32 8.89 -2.19
N GLY A 197 -6.40 8.09 -2.25
CA GLY A 197 -6.51 6.85 -1.50
C GLY A 197 -5.48 5.81 -1.95
N ASN A 198 -4.81 5.17 -0.99
CA ASN A 198 -3.80 4.16 -1.30
C ASN A 198 -4.00 2.83 -0.55
N THR A 199 -4.97 2.77 0.36
CA THR A 199 -5.31 1.56 1.09
C THR A 199 -6.78 1.53 1.42
N VAL A 200 -7.39 0.36 1.23
CA VAL A 200 -8.72 0.01 1.72
C VAL A 200 -8.73 -1.42 2.24
N SER A 201 -9.34 -1.67 3.39
CA SER A 201 -9.52 -3.01 3.92
C SER A 201 -10.69 -3.09 4.88
N GLU A 202 -11.40 -4.22 4.89
CA GLU A 202 -12.33 -4.53 5.97
C GLU A 202 -11.56 -4.81 7.25
N VAL A 203 -12.05 -4.29 8.38
CA VAL A 203 -11.49 -4.50 9.71
C VAL A 203 -12.61 -4.92 10.68
N SER A 204 -12.24 -5.29 11.89
CA SER A 204 -13.19 -5.76 12.89
C SER A 204 -14.33 -4.75 13.17
N GLY A 205 -15.51 -5.25 13.56
CA GLY A 205 -16.65 -4.43 13.93
C GLY A 205 -17.42 -3.83 12.75
N ASN A 206 -17.46 -4.50 11.60
CA ASN A 206 -18.16 -4.03 10.39
C ASN A 206 -17.66 -2.65 9.92
N ARG A 207 -16.35 -2.47 9.92
CA ARG A 207 -15.68 -1.22 9.56
C ARG A 207 -14.79 -1.39 8.35
N VAL A 208 -14.52 -0.27 7.67
CA VAL A 208 -13.56 -0.17 6.57
C VAL A 208 -12.46 0.79 6.98
N MET A 209 -11.22 0.31 6.93
CA MET A 209 -10.02 1.14 7.10
C MET A 209 -9.63 1.74 5.76
N PHE A 210 -9.25 3.02 5.76
CA PHE A 210 -8.74 3.73 4.59
C PHE A 210 -7.45 4.49 4.92
N SER A 211 -6.68 4.78 3.88
CA SER A 211 -5.54 5.70 3.96
C SER A 211 -5.60 6.69 2.81
N PHE A 212 -5.68 7.98 3.13
CA PHE A 212 -5.71 9.10 2.20
C PHE A 212 -4.40 9.89 2.30
N ARG A 213 -3.55 9.72 1.29
CA ARG A 213 -2.18 10.23 1.28
C ARG A 213 -2.11 11.75 1.24
N ASN A 214 -2.86 12.39 0.35
CA ASN A 214 -2.74 13.84 0.10
C ASN A 214 -3.15 14.68 1.31
N ILE A 215 -3.98 14.15 2.18
CA ILE A 215 -4.41 14.78 3.44
C ILE A 215 -3.79 14.12 4.68
N SER A 216 -2.79 13.27 4.48
CA SER A 216 -2.04 12.56 5.55
C SER A 216 -2.95 11.94 6.61
N THR A 217 -3.99 11.23 6.20
CA THR A 217 -5.02 10.69 7.09
C THR A 217 -5.22 9.18 6.90
N VAL A 218 -5.24 8.45 8.02
CA VAL A 218 -5.76 7.09 8.13
C VAL A 218 -7.06 7.15 8.94
N GLY A 219 -8.05 6.35 8.58
CA GLY A 219 -9.31 6.32 9.32
C GLY A 219 -10.05 4.99 9.20
N MET A 220 -11.10 4.86 10.02
CA MET A 220 -12.05 3.76 9.97
C MET A 220 -13.45 4.30 9.77
N ILE A 221 -14.17 3.74 8.82
CA ILE A 221 -15.57 4.03 8.51
C ILE A 221 -16.42 2.92 9.09
N ASP A 222 -17.47 3.25 9.83
CA ASP A 222 -18.53 2.30 10.14
C ASP A 222 -19.43 2.10 8.92
N LYS A 223 -19.49 0.86 8.40
CA LYS A 223 -20.23 0.57 7.15
C LYS A 223 -21.74 0.80 7.26
N ALA A 224 -22.31 0.73 8.45
CA ALA A 224 -23.75 0.88 8.62
C ALA A 224 -24.19 2.36 8.65
N SER A 225 -23.40 3.23 9.26
CA SER A 225 -23.70 4.66 9.34
C SER A 225 -23.04 5.49 8.24
N GLY A 226 -21.93 5.01 7.66
CA GLY A 226 -21.07 5.77 6.75
C GLY A 226 -20.15 6.77 7.47
N GLU A 227 -20.21 6.88 8.81
CA GLU A 227 -19.43 7.83 9.57
C GLU A 227 -17.98 7.39 9.77
N ILE A 228 -17.05 8.35 9.74
CA ILE A 228 -15.65 8.11 10.13
C ILE A 228 -15.61 8.05 11.67
N VAL A 229 -15.46 6.84 12.21
CA VAL A 229 -15.49 6.58 13.67
C VAL A 229 -14.12 6.65 14.33
N TRP A 230 -13.06 6.68 13.57
CA TRP A 230 -11.68 6.86 14.04
C TRP A 230 -10.83 7.53 12.99
N ARG A 231 -9.87 8.35 13.41
CA ARG A 231 -8.91 9.03 12.55
C ARG A 231 -7.57 9.24 13.23
N LEU A 232 -6.50 9.10 12.44
CA LEU A 232 -5.16 9.57 12.76
C LEU A 232 -4.71 10.47 11.59
N GLY A 233 -4.29 11.69 11.85
CA GLY A 233 -4.04 12.70 10.82
C GLY A 233 -2.64 13.29 10.82
N GLY A 234 -2.48 14.42 10.12
CA GLY A 234 -1.23 15.05 9.78
C GLY A 234 -0.34 15.54 10.94
N GLU A 235 -0.82 15.54 12.19
CA GLU A 235 0.03 15.78 13.36
C GLU A 235 0.94 14.57 13.67
N ALA A 236 0.49 13.35 13.29
CA ALA A 236 1.21 12.11 13.53
C ALA A 236 1.77 11.47 12.26
N LEU A 237 1.24 11.82 11.08
CA LEU A 237 1.52 11.17 9.80
C LEU A 237 1.95 12.16 8.73
N ALA A 238 2.75 11.69 7.79
CA ALA A 238 3.13 12.45 6.61
C ALA A 238 3.11 11.55 5.36
N GLN A 239 1.98 11.57 4.61
CA GLN A 239 1.77 10.87 3.35
C GLN A 239 1.90 9.34 3.44
N GLN A 240 1.38 8.77 4.51
CA GLN A 240 1.44 7.37 4.90
C GLN A 240 0.83 6.39 3.90
N HIS A 241 1.18 5.12 4.05
CA HIS A 241 0.64 3.98 3.29
C HIS A 241 0.34 2.79 4.19
N ASP A 242 -0.49 1.90 3.68
CA ASP A 242 -0.67 0.52 4.11
C ASP A 242 -1.02 0.33 5.61
N PRO A 243 -1.99 1.08 6.17
CA PRO A 243 -2.48 0.79 7.51
C PRO A 243 -3.07 -0.63 7.57
N SER A 244 -2.84 -1.31 8.69
CA SER A 244 -3.42 -2.63 8.96
C SER A 244 -3.80 -2.76 10.43
N GLN A 245 -5.00 -3.30 10.71
CA GLN A 245 -5.41 -3.60 12.07
C GLN A 245 -4.74 -4.87 12.55
N LEU A 246 -4.07 -4.80 13.70
CA LEU A 246 -3.47 -5.94 14.38
C LEU A 246 -4.52 -6.73 15.19
N PRO A 247 -4.28 -8.00 15.51
CA PRO A 247 -5.22 -8.81 16.31
C PRO A 247 -5.61 -8.21 17.65
N GLY A 248 -4.72 -7.39 18.25
CA GLY A 248 -4.98 -6.65 19.51
C GLY A 248 -5.82 -5.38 19.35
N GLY A 249 -6.18 -5.01 18.11
CA GLY A 249 -6.96 -3.79 17.81
C GLY A 249 -6.09 -2.59 17.40
N ASN A 250 -4.83 -2.56 17.73
CA ASN A 250 -3.89 -1.51 17.31
C ASN A 250 -3.77 -1.44 15.77
N VAL A 251 -3.32 -0.31 15.28
CA VAL A 251 -3.13 -0.06 13.84
C VAL A 251 -1.65 0.12 13.54
N LEU A 252 -1.12 -0.73 12.66
CA LEU A 252 0.24 -0.60 12.11
C LEU A 252 0.19 0.23 10.84
N VAL A 253 1.07 1.23 10.70
CA VAL A 253 1.09 2.15 9.57
C VAL A 253 2.53 2.36 9.10
N TYR A 254 2.75 2.37 7.79
CA TYR A 254 3.97 2.86 7.18
C TYR A 254 3.84 4.39 6.97
N ASP A 255 4.53 5.18 7.79
CA ASP A 255 4.57 6.63 7.68
C ASP A 255 5.73 7.04 6.77
N ASN A 256 5.43 7.49 5.56
CA ASN A 256 6.45 7.81 4.57
C ASN A 256 7.33 8.99 4.96
N GLY A 257 6.82 9.90 5.79
CA GLY A 257 7.58 11.04 6.30
C GLY A 257 7.85 12.13 5.26
N SER A 258 7.21 12.07 4.09
CA SER A 258 7.31 13.10 3.08
C SER A 258 6.61 14.38 3.55
N HIS A 259 7.32 15.50 3.51
CA HIS A 259 6.78 16.80 3.93
C HIS A 259 6.35 16.87 5.40
N SER A 260 6.94 16.03 6.26
CA SER A 260 6.70 16.10 7.71
C SER A 260 7.04 17.49 8.26
N ALA A 261 6.09 18.09 8.96
CA ALA A 261 6.32 19.38 9.64
C ALA A 261 7.23 19.26 10.88
N HIS A 262 7.49 18.04 11.33
CA HIS A 262 8.19 17.77 12.59
C HIS A 262 9.68 17.43 12.41
N HIS A 263 10.14 17.20 11.17
CA HIS A 263 11.49 16.74 10.90
C HIS A 263 12.20 17.62 9.88
N ALA A 264 13.41 18.06 10.20
CA ALA A 264 14.24 18.89 9.30
C ALA A 264 14.70 18.13 8.04
N LEU A 265 14.83 16.81 8.13
CA LEU A 265 15.16 15.91 7.02
C LEU A 265 14.07 14.84 6.90
N PRO A 266 13.65 14.48 5.69
CA PRO A 266 12.66 13.45 5.50
C PRO A 266 13.24 12.07 5.83
N PHE A 267 12.46 11.25 6.52
CA PHE A 267 12.71 9.83 6.73
C PHE A 267 11.38 9.10 6.93
N SER A 268 11.36 7.83 6.61
CA SER A 268 10.19 6.97 6.85
C SER A 268 10.31 6.29 8.21
N ARG A 269 9.16 5.93 8.75
CA ARG A 269 9.05 5.09 9.94
C ARG A 269 7.85 4.15 9.81
N VAL A 270 7.85 3.10 10.61
CA VAL A 270 6.69 2.25 10.81
C VAL A 270 6.21 2.48 12.23
N ILE A 271 4.94 2.78 12.41
CA ILE A 271 4.35 3.03 13.72
C ILE A 271 3.21 2.07 14.01
N GLU A 272 3.09 1.67 15.27
CA GLU A 272 1.91 1.00 15.81
C GLU A 272 1.19 1.98 16.74
N VAL A 273 -0.10 2.19 16.49
CA VAL A 273 -0.93 3.17 17.20
C VAL A 273 -2.08 2.46 17.89
N ASP A 274 -2.32 2.82 19.15
CA ASP A 274 -3.53 2.47 19.86
C ASP A 274 -4.67 3.40 19.40
N PRO A 275 -5.72 2.89 18.75
CA PRO A 275 -6.81 3.73 18.23
C PRO A 275 -7.72 4.33 19.31
N GLU A 276 -7.68 3.84 20.54
CA GLU A 276 -8.47 4.42 21.65
C GLU A 276 -7.84 5.71 22.19
N THR A 277 -6.51 5.79 22.16
CA THR A 277 -5.74 6.92 22.71
C THR A 277 -5.02 7.76 21.68
N ASN A 278 -4.90 7.27 20.45
CA ASN A 278 -4.03 7.79 19.37
C ASN A 278 -2.54 7.87 19.77
N GLN A 279 -2.12 7.10 20.76
CA GLN A 279 -0.71 7.04 21.15
C GLN A 279 0.06 6.05 20.31
N ILE A 280 1.27 6.43 19.89
CA ILE A 280 2.24 5.52 19.28
C ILE A 280 2.78 4.62 20.39
N VAL A 281 2.53 3.32 20.28
CA VAL A 281 2.94 2.33 21.28
C VAL A 281 4.19 1.55 20.85
N TRP A 282 4.54 1.59 19.57
CA TRP A 282 5.78 1.07 19.01
C TRP A 282 6.12 1.84 17.75
N GLU A 283 7.43 2.03 17.50
CA GLU A 283 7.91 2.59 16.23
C GLU A 283 9.24 1.97 15.81
N TYR A 284 9.45 1.95 14.50
CA TYR A 284 10.72 1.62 13.87
C TYR A 284 11.13 2.74 12.93
N PHE A 285 12.36 3.17 13.04
CA PHE A 285 13.09 3.99 12.08
C PHE A 285 14.57 3.56 12.10
N ASP A 286 15.30 3.87 11.04
CA ASP A 286 16.71 3.48 10.94
C ASP A 286 17.62 4.41 11.75
N THR A 287 18.85 4.00 12.00
CA THR A 287 19.86 4.80 12.65
C THR A 287 21.10 4.92 11.76
N PRO A 288 21.40 6.11 11.20
CA PRO A 288 20.64 7.36 11.26
C PRO A 288 19.30 7.28 10.49
N ALA A 289 18.28 8.02 10.95
CA ALA A 289 16.90 7.91 10.49
C ALA A 289 16.73 8.06 8.97
N TYR A 290 17.46 8.98 8.33
CA TYR A 290 17.41 9.23 6.88
C TYR A 290 17.97 8.09 6.01
N ASN A 291 18.51 7.01 6.57
CA ASN A 291 18.87 5.80 5.84
C ASN A 291 17.62 4.97 5.45
N PHE A 292 16.47 5.28 6.03
CA PHE A 292 15.20 4.63 5.74
C PHE A 292 14.22 5.69 5.24
N PHE A 293 14.05 5.77 3.92
CA PHE A 293 13.17 6.76 3.32
C PHE A 293 12.59 6.28 1.98
N SER A 294 11.29 6.16 1.94
CA SER A 294 10.50 5.95 0.72
C SER A 294 9.40 7.00 0.68
N PRO A 295 9.48 8.03 -0.17
CA PRO A 295 8.57 9.18 -0.17
C PRO A 295 7.14 8.84 -0.55
N TYR A 296 6.90 7.69 -1.15
CA TYR A 296 5.60 7.15 -1.53
C TYR A 296 5.66 5.63 -1.61
N ILE A 297 4.52 4.96 -1.87
CA ILE A 297 4.37 3.49 -1.83
C ILE A 297 4.82 2.91 -0.48
N SER A 298 5.15 1.62 -0.42
CA SER A 298 5.64 0.94 0.78
C SER A 298 4.53 0.36 1.66
N GLY A 299 4.93 -0.42 2.65
CA GLY A 299 4.00 -1.04 3.58
C GLY A 299 4.69 -1.80 4.70
N ALA A 300 3.91 -2.22 5.67
CA ALA A 300 4.39 -3.01 6.80
C ALA A 300 3.37 -4.05 7.25
N ARG A 301 3.87 -5.21 7.71
CA ARG A 301 3.06 -6.30 8.26
C ARG A 301 3.70 -6.83 9.53
N ARG A 302 2.92 -6.89 10.61
CA ARG A 302 3.34 -7.59 11.82
C ARG A 302 3.28 -9.09 11.57
N LEU A 303 4.35 -9.79 11.90
CA LEU A 303 4.49 -11.24 11.72
C LEU A 303 4.17 -11.99 13.02
N PRO A 304 3.76 -13.28 12.93
CA PRO A 304 3.36 -14.06 14.09
C PRO A 304 4.42 -14.21 15.18
N ASN A 305 5.71 -14.16 14.82
CA ASN A 305 6.81 -14.20 15.79
C ASN A 305 7.12 -12.84 16.45
N GLY A 306 6.33 -11.80 16.15
CA GLY A 306 6.51 -10.44 16.65
C GLY A 306 7.39 -9.55 15.79
N ASN A 307 8.10 -10.09 14.79
CA ASN A 307 8.83 -9.29 13.82
C ASN A 307 7.87 -8.44 12.97
N THR A 308 8.41 -7.45 12.28
CA THR A 308 7.68 -6.67 11.27
C THR A 308 8.35 -6.82 9.92
N LEU A 309 7.63 -7.34 8.92
CA LEU A 309 8.05 -7.23 7.52
C LEU A 309 7.80 -5.80 7.06
N ILE A 310 8.80 -5.15 6.52
CA ILE A 310 8.75 -3.79 5.99
C ILE A 310 9.15 -3.82 4.52
N THR A 311 8.35 -3.14 3.69
CA THR A 311 8.67 -2.88 2.29
C THR A 311 9.09 -1.43 2.14
N GLU A 312 10.37 -1.15 1.91
CA GLU A 312 10.88 0.15 1.49
C GLU A 312 10.79 0.22 -0.04
N GLY A 313 9.60 0.61 -0.51
CA GLY A 313 9.15 0.33 -1.87
C GLY A 313 9.96 0.97 -2.98
N MET A 314 10.45 2.20 -2.79
CA MET A 314 11.23 2.94 -3.80
C MET A 314 12.54 2.26 -4.18
N PHE A 315 13.10 1.47 -3.28
CA PHE A 315 14.36 0.76 -3.49
C PHE A 315 14.17 -0.74 -3.67
N GLY A 316 12.91 -1.21 -3.74
CA GLY A 316 12.59 -2.63 -3.82
C GLY A 316 13.14 -3.44 -2.65
N ARG A 317 13.33 -2.81 -1.49
CA ARG A 317 13.87 -3.45 -0.29
C ARG A 317 12.73 -3.99 0.57
N MET A 318 12.78 -5.27 0.86
CA MET A 318 11.90 -5.96 1.78
C MET A 318 12.74 -6.51 2.92
N PHE A 319 12.36 -6.24 4.17
CA PHE A 319 13.17 -6.67 5.30
C PHE A 319 12.31 -6.93 6.54
N GLN A 320 12.74 -7.87 7.37
CA GLN A 320 12.13 -8.12 8.67
C GLN A 320 12.97 -7.46 9.76
N VAL A 321 12.29 -6.74 10.64
CA VAL A 321 12.89 -6.22 11.87
C VAL A 321 12.32 -6.96 13.08
N SER A 322 13.19 -7.27 14.04
CA SER A 322 12.79 -7.80 15.34
C SER A 322 11.99 -6.75 16.14
N PRO A 323 11.29 -7.12 17.22
CA PRO A 323 10.66 -6.14 18.12
C PRO A 323 11.62 -5.08 18.66
N ASN A 324 12.92 -5.41 18.75
CA ASN A 324 13.97 -4.50 19.21
C ASN A 324 14.55 -3.61 18.11
N GLY A 325 14.09 -3.77 16.85
CA GLY A 325 14.55 -2.98 15.71
C GLY A 325 15.76 -3.54 14.95
N ASP A 326 16.22 -4.77 15.26
CA ASP A 326 17.30 -5.39 14.52
C ASP A 326 16.81 -5.94 13.18
N VAL A 327 17.53 -5.66 12.08
CA VAL A 327 17.25 -6.26 10.77
C VAL A 327 17.72 -7.73 10.78
N VAL A 328 16.76 -8.65 10.68
CA VAL A 328 17.01 -10.10 10.77
C VAL A 328 16.87 -10.84 9.45
N TRP A 329 16.23 -10.24 8.47
CA TRP A 329 16.14 -10.70 7.08
C TRP A 329 16.08 -9.49 6.15
N GLU A 330 16.73 -9.57 4.99
CA GLU A 330 16.67 -8.48 4.00
C GLU A 330 16.83 -9.05 2.59
N TYR A 331 15.89 -8.67 1.73
CA TYR A 331 15.91 -9.00 0.31
C TYR A 331 15.68 -7.74 -0.52
N ILE A 332 16.47 -7.56 -1.57
CA ILE A 332 16.34 -6.44 -2.50
C ILE A 332 15.91 -6.99 -3.85
N ASN A 333 14.78 -6.52 -4.35
CA ASN A 333 14.21 -6.92 -5.63
C ASN A 333 15.26 -6.81 -6.75
N PRO A 334 15.64 -7.93 -7.41
CA PRO A 334 16.63 -7.93 -8.48
C PRO A 334 16.08 -7.53 -9.85
N HIS A 335 14.76 -7.35 -9.98
CA HIS A 335 14.09 -7.07 -11.24
C HIS A 335 13.95 -5.57 -11.45
N PHE A 336 14.62 -5.05 -12.47
CA PHE A 336 14.62 -3.62 -12.81
C PHE A 336 13.84 -3.41 -14.11
N TYR A 337 12.98 -2.38 -14.12
CA TYR A 337 12.17 -2.00 -15.27
C TYR A 337 12.17 -0.48 -15.43
N GLU A 338 11.92 0.00 -16.65
CA GLU A 338 11.72 1.43 -16.88
C GLU A 338 10.35 1.89 -16.34
N ASP A 339 10.35 3.03 -15.68
CA ASP A 339 9.11 3.70 -15.28
C ASP A 339 8.60 4.68 -16.36
N ALA A 340 7.54 5.40 -16.05
CA ALA A 340 6.91 6.34 -16.99
C ALA A 340 7.81 7.55 -17.35
N GLU A 341 8.87 7.78 -16.59
CA GLU A 341 9.87 8.83 -16.81
C GLU A 341 11.19 8.28 -17.41
N ASN A 342 11.20 7.02 -17.85
CA ASN A 342 12.36 6.27 -18.38
C ASN A 342 13.48 6.09 -17.34
N ALA A 343 13.18 6.14 -16.05
CA ALA A 343 14.11 5.76 -15.00
C ALA A 343 14.08 4.25 -14.79
N VAL A 344 15.25 3.64 -14.68
CA VAL A 344 15.38 2.20 -14.41
C VAL A 344 15.27 1.97 -12.90
N VAL A 345 14.21 1.32 -12.48
CA VAL A 345 13.82 1.17 -11.07
C VAL A 345 13.43 -0.27 -10.74
N ASN A 346 13.55 -0.63 -9.47
CA ASN A 346 13.16 -1.95 -8.95
C ASN A 346 12.04 -1.86 -7.88
N ARG A 347 11.13 -0.93 -8.03
CA ARG A 347 10.08 -0.61 -7.05
C ARG A 347 9.19 -1.79 -6.74
N VAL A 348 8.80 -1.88 -5.47
CA VAL A 348 7.78 -2.82 -4.96
C VAL A 348 6.75 -2.01 -4.17
N PHE A 349 5.47 -2.14 -4.52
CA PHE A 349 4.42 -1.40 -3.80
C PHE A 349 4.25 -1.93 -2.38
N ARG A 350 4.03 -3.25 -2.25
CA ARG A 350 3.89 -4.00 -0.99
C ARG A 350 4.44 -5.39 -1.15
N ALA A 351 4.92 -5.97 -0.05
CA ALA A 351 5.17 -7.39 0.09
C ALA A 351 4.31 -7.96 1.23
N THR A 352 3.97 -9.23 1.12
CA THR A 352 3.23 -9.98 2.13
C THR A 352 4.01 -11.22 2.54
N HIS A 353 3.81 -11.68 3.78
CA HIS A 353 4.47 -12.87 4.31
C HIS A 353 3.43 -13.93 4.68
N TYR A 354 3.79 -15.18 4.46
CA TYR A 354 2.95 -16.35 4.74
C TYR A 354 3.76 -17.40 5.48
N LEU A 355 3.18 -17.97 6.54
CA LEU A 355 3.78 -19.09 7.22
C LEU A 355 3.76 -20.36 6.34
N PRO A 356 4.65 -21.34 6.59
CA PRO A 356 4.67 -22.58 5.80
C PRO A 356 3.30 -23.30 5.77
N GLU A 357 2.57 -23.29 6.88
CA GLU A 357 1.24 -23.92 6.99
C GLU A 357 0.13 -23.17 6.24
N GLU A 358 0.34 -21.91 5.85
CA GLU A 358 -0.62 -21.14 5.05
C GLU A 358 -0.52 -21.46 3.56
N ILE A 359 0.54 -22.15 3.13
CA ILE A 359 0.76 -22.51 1.72
C ILE A 359 0.80 -24.03 1.57
N SER A 360 -0.38 -24.63 1.47
CA SER A 360 -0.53 -26.09 1.40
C SER A 360 0.03 -26.74 0.12
N ARG A 361 0.49 -25.94 -0.86
CA ARG A 361 1.04 -26.39 -2.14
C ARG A 361 2.56 -26.54 -2.14
N LEU A 362 3.24 -26.06 -1.11
CA LEU A 362 4.68 -26.20 -0.82
C LEU A 362 4.89 -27.05 0.41
#